data_0e62d9d4e9d19eb73eec32ed5d91077a
#
_entry.id   0e62d9d4e9d19eb73eec32ed5d91077a
#
_cell.length_a   1.000
_cell.length_b   1.000
_cell.length_c   1.000
_cell.angle_alpha   90.00
_cell.angle_beta   90.00
_cell.angle_gamma   90.00
#
_symmetry.space_group_name_H-M   'P 1'
#
loop_
_entity.id
_entity.type
_entity.pdbx_description
1 polymer ?
#
loop_
_entity_poly.entity_id
_entity_poly.type
_entity_poly.pdbx_seq_one_letter_code
_entity_poly.pdbx_strand_id
1 'polypeptide(L)'
;MSAEQRRKDMKLLSVFLFVSCIYVLNAHGMGEKFLQLRFVFHDSLYLNITPLETLLVDDKFDCSFACVDNKLCISFNLAETSAEKLCCELLPSSIYNNTGKIVLNFKFDHYSIQVCRKSTIIDVV
;
A
#
# COMPACT_ATOMS: atom_id res chain seq x y z
N MET A 1 -21.77 3.68 -3.64
CA MET A 1 -20.74 3.84 -4.67
C MET A 1 -20.45 2.50 -5.30
N SER A 2 -20.34 2.46 -6.60
CA SER A 2 -20.04 1.21 -7.29
C SER A 2 -18.58 0.82 -7.12
N ALA A 3 -18.29 -0.47 -7.33
CA ALA A 3 -16.91 -0.94 -7.25
C ALA A 3 -16.03 -0.24 -8.28
N GLU A 4 -16.59 0.04 -9.45
CA GLU A 4 -15.85 0.73 -10.49
C GLU A 4 -15.48 2.15 -10.10
N GLN A 5 -16.39 2.87 -9.48
CA GLN A 5 -16.14 4.22 -9.01
C GLN A 5 -15.08 4.23 -7.92
N ARG A 6 -15.17 3.28 -7.00
CA ARG A 6 -14.19 3.14 -5.94
C ARG A 6 -12.80 2.90 -6.49
N ARG A 7 -12.70 2.10 -7.53
CA ARG A 7 -11.43 1.79 -8.17
C ARG A 7 -10.81 3.03 -8.82
N LYS A 8 -11.64 3.86 -9.44
CA LYS A 8 -11.15 5.13 -10.00
C LYS A 8 -10.63 6.05 -8.91
N ASP A 9 -11.32 6.11 -7.79
CA ASP A 9 -10.90 6.93 -6.67
C ASP A 9 -9.56 6.45 -6.12
N MET A 10 -9.35 5.15 -6.07
CA MET A 10 -8.08 4.60 -5.62
C MET A 10 -6.92 5.00 -6.52
N LYS A 11 -7.14 5.03 -7.84
CA LYS A 11 -6.09 5.44 -8.76
C LYS A 11 -5.72 6.90 -8.58
N LEU A 12 -6.72 7.75 -8.37
CA LEU A 12 -6.46 9.16 -8.09
C LEU A 12 -5.68 9.33 -6.81
N LEU A 13 -6.07 8.57 -5.77
CA LEU A 13 -5.37 8.65 -4.51
C LEU A 13 -3.93 8.19 -4.59
N SER A 14 -3.62 7.23 -5.47
CA SER A 14 -2.25 6.82 -5.67
C SER A 14 -1.37 7.95 -6.17
N VAL A 15 -1.90 8.77 -7.05
CA VAL A 15 -1.17 9.94 -7.54
C VAL A 15 -0.95 10.94 -6.42
N PHE A 16 -1.97 11.19 -5.61
CA PHE A 16 -1.85 12.10 -4.48
C PHE A 16 -0.88 11.59 -3.43
N LEU A 17 -0.89 10.31 -3.16
CA LEU A 17 0.04 9.72 -2.19
C LEU A 17 1.48 9.88 -2.65
N PHE A 18 1.71 9.79 -3.93
CA PHE A 18 3.02 10.00 -4.50
C PHE A 18 3.52 11.42 -4.22
N VAL A 19 2.64 12.40 -4.41
CA VAL A 19 2.98 13.80 -4.15
C VAL A 19 3.16 14.06 -2.67
N SER A 20 2.30 13.49 -1.83
CA SER A 20 2.37 13.72 -0.40
C SER A 20 3.62 13.13 0.24
N CYS A 21 4.32 12.24 -0.44
CA CYS A 21 5.61 11.76 0.02
C CYS A 21 6.59 12.91 0.26
N ILE A 22 6.45 13.99 -0.49
CA ILE A 22 7.31 15.16 -0.35
C ILE A 22 6.87 16.03 0.83
N TYR A 23 5.56 16.16 1.01
CA TYR A 23 5.04 17.05 2.03
C TYR A 23 5.25 16.57 3.45
N VAL A 24 5.18 15.29 3.67
CA VAL A 24 5.36 14.75 5.01
C VAL A 24 6.77 15.02 5.53
N LEU A 25 7.75 15.09 4.66
CA LEU A 25 9.10 15.45 5.05
C LEU A 25 9.16 16.78 5.76
N ASN A 26 8.34 17.71 5.31
CA ASN A 26 8.34 19.04 5.89
C ASN A 26 7.49 19.11 7.15
N ALA A 27 6.47 18.28 7.24
CA ALA A 27 5.53 18.34 8.34
C ALA A 27 6.15 18.00 9.69
N HIS A 28 7.11 17.10 9.70
CA HIS A 28 7.66 16.69 10.96
C HIS A 28 8.73 17.60 11.51
N GLY A 29 9.48 18.21 10.69
CA GLY A 29 10.52 19.14 11.12
C GLY A 29 11.53 18.54 12.07
N MET A 30 11.45 17.25 12.25
CA MET A 30 12.28 16.59 13.23
C MET A 30 13.67 16.38 12.76
N GLY A 31 13.85 16.53 11.56
CA GLY A 31 15.15 16.63 11.07
C GLY A 31 15.82 15.43 10.64
N GLU A 32 16.17 14.55 11.44
CA GLU A 32 17.21 13.73 10.98
C GLU A 32 16.83 12.48 10.32
N LYS A 33 15.80 11.86 10.65
CA LYS A 33 15.51 10.57 10.04
C LYS A 33 14.09 10.47 9.63
N PHE A 34 13.80 11.17 8.61
CA PHE A 34 12.50 11.01 8.06
C PHE A 34 12.42 9.80 7.24
N LEU A 35 11.40 9.00 7.50
CA LEU A 35 10.94 8.00 6.59
C LEU A 35 9.59 8.43 6.13
N GLN A 36 9.43 8.53 4.84
CA GLN A 36 8.13 8.72 4.28
C GLN A 36 7.74 7.49 3.53
N LEU A 37 6.48 7.14 3.62
CA LEU A 37 5.94 5.97 2.94
C LEU A 37 4.99 6.44 1.87
N ARG A 38 5.11 5.85 0.71
CA ARG A 38 4.12 6.01 -0.33
C ARG A 38 3.64 4.63 -0.75
N PHE A 39 2.43 4.60 -1.25
CA PHE A 39 1.83 3.34 -1.69
C PHE A 39 1.73 3.34 -3.19
N VAL A 40 2.18 2.26 -3.80
CA VAL A 40 2.06 2.07 -5.23
C VAL A 40 0.92 1.10 -5.47
N PHE A 41 -0.11 1.56 -6.16
CA PHE A 41 -1.31 0.79 -6.42
C PHE A 41 -1.15 -0.10 -7.64
N HIS A 42 -1.52 -1.35 -7.50
CA HIS A 42 -1.52 -2.33 -8.58
C HIS A 42 -2.92 -2.91 -8.72
N ASP A 43 -3.59 -2.51 -9.77
CA ASP A 43 -4.98 -2.90 -10.03
C ASP A 43 -5.07 -4.38 -10.40
N SER A 44 -5.98 -5.08 -9.76
CA SER A 44 -6.32 -6.47 -10.09
C SER A 44 -5.17 -7.46 -9.97
N LEU A 45 -4.25 -7.18 -9.07
CA LEU A 45 -3.14 -8.09 -8.78
C LEU A 45 -3.25 -8.64 -7.38
N TYR A 46 -2.88 -9.88 -7.24
CA TYR A 46 -2.83 -10.56 -5.96
C TYR A 46 -1.43 -11.18 -5.79
N LEU A 47 -0.77 -10.86 -4.71
CA LEU A 47 0.51 -11.49 -4.41
C LEU A 47 0.23 -12.71 -3.53
N ASN A 48 0.44 -13.88 -4.10
CA ASN A 48 0.09 -15.14 -3.46
C ASN A 48 1.22 -15.66 -2.58
N ILE A 49 1.40 -15.02 -1.44
CA ILE A 49 2.34 -15.45 -0.42
C ILE A 49 1.60 -15.49 0.92
N THR A 50 2.20 -16.14 1.90
CA THR A 50 1.57 -16.26 3.22
C THR A 50 1.54 -14.91 3.91
N PRO A 51 0.35 -14.43 4.28
CA PRO A 51 0.26 -13.14 4.97
C PRO A 51 0.79 -13.20 6.39
N LEU A 52 1.29 -12.07 6.87
CA LEU A 52 1.62 -11.90 8.27
C LEU A 52 0.36 -11.91 9.11
N GLU A 53 -0.68 -11.27 8.59
CA GLU A 53 -1.93 -11.08 9.30
C GLU A 53 -3.01 -10.77 8.28
N THR A 54 -4.22 -11.22 8.54
CA THR A 54 -5.40 -10.90 7.72
C THR A 54 -6.40 -10.19 8.60
N LEU A 55 -6.84 -9.03 8.15
CA LEU A 55 -7.72 -8.14 8.91
C LEU A 55 -8.94 -7.78 8.09
N LEU A 56 -10.04 -7.50 8.78
CA LEU A 56 -11.19 -6.85 8.16
C LEU A 56 -11.11 -5.38 8.52
N VAL A 57 -11.16 -4.53 7.51
CA VAL A 57 -11.03 -3.08 7.70
C VAL A 57 -12.16 -2.36 6.98
N ASP A 58 -12.40 -1.12 7.36
CA ASP A 58 -13.47 -0.33 6.76
C ASP A 58 -13.06 0.28 5.43
N ASP A 59 -11.82 0.68 5.31
CA ASP A 59 -11.33 1.27 4.06
C ASP A 59 -9.85 0.97 3.85
N LYS A 60 -9.34 1.39 2.70
CA LYS A 60 -7.97 1.12 2.34
C LYS A 60 -6.95 1.84 3.23
N PHE A 61 -7.34 2.95 3.83
CA PHE A 61 -6.45 3.68 4.71
C PHE A 61 -6.21 2.89 5.99
N ASP A 62 -7.24 2.24 6.51
CA ASP A 62 -7.09 1.38 7.67
C ASP A 62 -6.10 0.26 7.40
N CYS A 63 -6.16 -0.32 6.20
CA CYS A 63 -5.22 -1.35 5.80
C CYS A 63 -3.79 -0.79 5.70
N SER A 64 -3.68 0.40 5.13
CA SER A 64 -2.40 1.09 5.01
C SER A 64 -1.78 1.35 6.37
N PHE A 65 -2.57 1.85 7.31
CA PHE A 65 -2.08 2.13 8.65
C PHE A 65 -1.68 0.85 9.38
N ALA A 66 -2.45 -0.21 9.21
CA ALA A 66 -2.11 -1.49 9.82
C ALA A 66 -0.76 -2.00 9.29
N CYS A 67 -0.52 -1.82 8.00
CA CYS A 67 0.75 -2.22 7.41
C CYS A 67 1.91 -1.36 7.94
N VAL A 68 1.70 -0.07 8.04
CA VAL A 68 2.73 0.83 8.57
C VAL A 68 3.06 0.50 10.02
N ASP A 69 2.06 0.14 10.79
CA ASP A 69 2.26 -0.21 12.21
C ASP A 69 2.95 -1.56 12.38
N ASN A 70 2.86 -2.43 11.42
CA ASN A 70 3.50 -3.75 11.49
C ASN A 70 4.88 -3.64 10.85
N LYS A 71 5.92 -3.71 11.66
CA LYS A 71 7.29 -3.50 11.20
C LYS A 71 7.75 -4.48 10.12
N LEU A 72 7.08 -5.60 10.00
CA LEU A 72 7.41 -6.61 9.00
C LEU A 72 6.60 -6.48 7.71
N CYS A 73 5.60 -5.61 7.70
CA CYS A 73 4.74 -5.46 6.53
C CYS A 73 5.43 -4.61 5.47
N ILE A 74 5.50 -5.16 4.26
CA ILE A 74 6.12 -4.51 3.10
C ILE A 74 5.09 -4.16 2.05
N SER A 75 4.00 -4.90 2.00
CA SER A 75 2.94 -4.72 1.02
C SER A 75 1.64 -5.30 1.57
N PHE A 76 0.54 -5.09 0.86
CA PHE A 76 -0.71 -5.73 1.26
C PHE A 76 -1.61 -5.98 0.07
N ASN A 77 -2.43 -7.00 0.18
CA ASN A 77 -3.51 -7.28 -0.75
C ASN A 77 -4.81 -6.79 -0.13
N LEU A 78 -5.68 -6.24 -0.93
CA LEU A 78 -6.94 -5.68 -0.47
C LEU A 78 -8.06 -6.18 -1.35
N ALA A 79 -9.12 -6.71 -0.75
CA ALA A 79 -10.28 -7.20 -1.49
C ALA A 79 -11.56 -6.79 -0.81
N GLU A 80 -12.60 -6.60 -1.61
CA GLU A 80 -13.93 -6.35 -1.06
C GLU A 80 -14.53 -7.66 -0.58
N THR A 81 -15.30 -7.57 0.49
CA THR A 81 -16.07 -8.71 0.98
C THR A 81 -17.56 -8.41 0.81
N SER A 82 -18.39 -9.43 1.00
CA SER A 82 -19.83 -9.28 0.91
C SER A 82 -20.42 -8.49 2.09
N ALA A 83 -19.65 -8.24 3.12
CA ALA A 83 -20.11 -7.60 4.35
C ALA A 83 -19.78 -6.12 4.43
N GLU A 84 -19.52 -5.47 3.31
CA GLU A 84 -19.13 -4.06 3.23
C GLU A 84 -17.82 -3.74 3.94
N LYS A 85 -17.07 -4.74 4.28
CA LYS A 85 -15.74 -4.59 4.83
C LYS A 85 -14.73 -4.98 3.78
N LEU A 86 -13.50 -4.57 3.96
CA LEU A 86 -12.41 -4.96 3.10
C LEU A 86 -11.54 -5.99 3.81
N CYS A 87 -11.10 -6.99 3.05
CA CYS A 87 -10.15 -7.96 3.55
C CYS A 87 -8.74 -7.44 3.27
N CYS A 88 -7.97 -7.28 4.30
CA CYS A 88 -6.63 -6.71 4.24
C CYS A 88 -5.62 -7.79 4.63
N GLU A 89 -4.76 -8.18 3.70
CA GLU A 89 -3.71 -9.16 3.98
C GLU A 89 -2.36 -8.45 4.01
N LEU A 90 -1.77 -8.39 5.19
CA LEU A 90 -0.46 -7.78 5.36
C LEU A 90 0.63 -8.78 4.98
N LEU A 91 1.56 -8.36 4.14
CA LEU A 91 2.53 -9.27 3.55
C LEU A 91 3.96 -8.89 3.92
N PRO A 92 4.82 -9.89 4.13
CA PRO A 92 6.20 -9.66 4.56
C PRO A 92 7.18 -9.39 3.41
N SER A 93 6.70 -9.32 2.18
CA SER A 93 7.58 -9.16 1.03
C SER A 93 6.85 -8.40 -0.08
N SER A 94 7.58 -8.00 -1.09
CA SER A 94 7.04 -7.20 -2.18
C SER A 94 6.83 -8.03 -3.44
N ILE A 95 6.05 -7.47 -4.37
CA ILE A 95 5.87 -8.10 -5.68
C ILE A 95 7.18 -8.18 -6.44
N TYR A 96 8.10 -7.28 -6.18
CA TYR A 96 9.37 -7.23 -6.90
C TYR A 96 10.27 -8.42 -6.53
N ASN A 97 10.12 -8.94 -5.33
CA ASN A 97 10.87 -10.11 -4.88
C ASN A 97 10.12 -11.42 -5.08
N ASN A 98 8.91 -11.37 -5.60
CA ASN A 98 8.05 -12.56 -5.72
C ASN A 98 7.31 -12.57 -7.04
N THR A 99 8.00 -12.26 -8.12
CA THR A 99 7.37 -12.13 -9.44
C THR A 99 6.67 -13.40 -9.89
N GLY A 100 7.15 -14.55 -9.50
CA GLY A 100 6.52 -15.81 -9.83
C GLY A 100 5.25 -16.12 -9.07
N LYS A 101 4.90 -15.28 -8.11
CA LYS A 101 3.69 -15.48 -7.29
C LYS A 101 2.66 -14.40 -7.48
N ILE A 102 2.83 -13.58 -8.48
CA ILE A 102 1.85 -12.56 -8.83
C ILE A 102 0.75 -13.21 -9.65
N VAL A 103 -0.49 -13.00 -9.22
CA VAL A 103 -1.66 -13.57 -9.87
C VAL A 103 -2.59 -12.44 -10.28
N LEU A 104 -3.11 -12.51 -11.50
CA LEU A 104 -4.14 -11.60 -11.94
C LEU A 104 -5.45 -12.02 -11.27
N ASN A 105 -6.02 -11.15 -10.46
CA ASN A 105 -7.25 -11.46 -9.76
C ASN A 105 -8.06 -10.18 -9.59
N PHE A 106 -9.19 -10.10 -10.30
CA PHE A 106 -10.01 -8.90 -10.32
C PHE A 106 -10.68 -8.58 -8.98
N LYS A 107 -10.66 -9.51 -8.04
CA LYS A 107 -11.21 -9.26 -6.71
C LYS A 107 -10.23 -8.54 -5.81
N PHE A 108 -8.96 -8.49 -6.19
CA PHE A 108 -7.91 -7.93 -5.35
C PHE A 108 -7.22 -6.76 -6.01
N ASP A 109 -6.73 -5.89 -5.16
CA ASP A 109 -5.77 -4.89 -5.54
C ASP A 109 -4.57 -5.07 -4.63
N HIS A 110 -3.40 -4.82 -5.16
CA HIS A 110 -2.17 -4.96 -4.39
C HIS A 110 -1.54 -3.58 -4.20
N TYR A 111 -1.05 -3.34 -3.01
CA TYR A 111 -0.36 -2.10 -2.68
C TYR A 111 1.04 -2.42 -2.19
N SER A 112 2.02 -1.84 -2.84
CA SER A 112 3.41 -1.95 -2.42
C SER A 112 3.79 -0.69 -1.67
N ILE A 113 4.51 -0.86 -0.58
CA ILE A 113 4.99 0.29 0.18
C ILE A 113 6.41 0.60 -0.27
N GLN A 114 6.64 1.86 -0.59
CA GLN A 114 7.98 2.34 -0.88
C GLN A 114 8.35 3.37 0.17
N VAL A 115 9.56 3.25 0.67
CA VAL A 115 10.06 4.17 1.68
C VAL A 115 10.78 5.31 0.98
N CYS A 116 10.35 6.52 1.25
CA CYS A 116 11.02 7.72 0.77
C CYS A 116 11.91 8.24 1.88
N ARG A 117 13.20 8.15 1.69
CA ARG A 117 14.16 8.73 2.61
C ARG A 117 14.75 9.96 1.97
N LYS A 118 15.08 10.93 2.80
CA LYS A 118 15.67 12.15 2.29
C LYS A 118 16.93 11.85 1.48
N SER A 119 17.81 11.04 2.04
CA SER A 119 19.05 10.68 1.36
C SER A 119 18.77 9.83 0.13
N THR A 120 17.80 8.96 0.21
CA THR A 120 17.46 8.07 -0.89
C THR A 120 16.92 8.82 -2.08
N ILE A 121 16.16 9.87 -1.82
CA ILE A 121 15.62 10.68 -2.88
C ILE A 121 16.74 11.28 -3.71
N ILE A 122 17.78 11.71 -3.05
CA ILE A 122 18.94 12.28 -3.72
C ILE A 122 19.67 11.21 -4.50
N ASP A 123 19.83 10.06 -3.92
CA ASP A 123 20.59 8.97 -4.52
C ASP A 123 19.91 8.36 -5.72
N VAL A 124 18.62 8.29 -5.68
CA VAL A 124 17.85 7.66 -6.74
C VAL A 124 17.75 8.56 -7.95
N VAL A 125 17.79 9.83 -7.72
CA VAL A 125 17.79 10.78 -8.81
C VAL A 125 19.15 10.86 -9.46
#